data_08048576443de1ed45b4a6f247b8382e
#
_entry.id   08048576443de1ed45b4a6f247b8382e
#
_cell.length_a   1.000
_cell.length_b   1.000
_cell.length_c   1.000
_cell.angle_alpha   90.00
_cell.angle_beta   90.00
_cell.angle_gamma   90.00
#
_symmetry.space_group_name_H-M   'P 1'
#
loop_
_entity.id
_entity.type
_entity.pdbx_description
1 polymer ?
#
loop_
_entity_poly.entity_id
_entity_poly.type
_entity_poly.pdbx_seq_one_letter_code
_entity_poly.pdbx_strand_id
1 'polypeptide(L)'
;MRSRTRLISAVALVAVLSGCASEGSLVVDETVGIRSVLSSCPTVGIPEYTGDITTFRTAGDRSAANMDVTATITNLRETCDESSERVYANATFDVLARRTDTRGARTVTLPYFKQAKERAARVCS
;
A
#
# COMPACT_ATOMS: atom_id res chain seq x y z
N MET A 1 -45.94 13.24 41.23
CA MET A 1 -44.54 13.60 41.20
C MET A 1 -43.63 12.36 41.35
N ARG A 2 -43.44 11.59 40.30
CA ARG A 2 -42.51 10.46 40.28
C ARG A 2 -42.38 10.05 38.82
N SER A 3 -41.56 10.73 38.00
CA SER A 3 -41.16 10.19 36.68
C SER A 3 -40.21 11.12 35.94
N ARG A 4 -39.16 11.67 36.57
CA ARG A 4 -38.17 12.48 35.87
C ARG A 4 -36.71 12.09 36.15
N THR A 5 -36.49 11.01 36.91
CA THR A 5 -35.12 10.67 37.35
C THR A 5 -34.53 9.43 36.70
N ARG A 6 -35.14 8.84 35.64
CA ARG A 6 -34.68 7.60 35.01
C ARG A 6 -34.12 7.77 33.60
N LEU A 7 -34.04 8.96 33.07
CA LEU A 7 -33.57 9.21 31.69
C LEU A 7 -32.13 9.75 31.55
N ILE A 8 -31.42 9.98 32.66
CA ILE A 8 -30.05 10.55 32.63
C ILE A 8 -28.96 9.50 32.70
N SER A 9 -29.27 8.25 33.06
CA SER A 9 -28.25 7.18 33.22
C SER A 9 -27.93 6.38 31.95
N ALA A 10 -28.60 6.61 30.84
CA ALA A 10 -28.41 5.80 29.62
C ALA A 10 -27.45 6.42 28.58
N VAL A 11 -26.98 7.65 28.74
CA VAL A 11 -26.15 8.35 27.75
C VAL A 11 -24.65 8.28 28.06
N ALA A 12 -24.24 7.82 29.23
CA ALA A 12 -22.84 7.83 29.66
C ALA A 12 -22.01 6.58 29.28
N LEU A 13 -22.58 5.60 28.56
CA LEU A 13 -21.89 4.30 28.34
C LEU A 13 -21.41 4.05 26.90
N VAL A 14 -21.51 5.01 25.99
CA VAL A 14 -21.14 4.79 24.57
C VAL A 14 -19.78 5.41 24.18
N ALA A 15 -19.07 6.06 25.09
CA ALA A 15 -17.87 6.85 24.75
C ALA A 15 -16.51 6.17 24.98
N VAL A 16 -16.42 4.84 25.16
CA VAL A 16 -15.14 4.20 25.54
C VAL A 16 -14.63 3.14 24.55
N LEU A 17 -15.12 3.07 23.32
CA LEU A 17 -14.60 2.11 22.31
C LEU A 17 -13.90 2.77 21.12
N SER A 18 -13.17 3.87 21.31
CA SER A 18 -12.19 4.31 20.32
C SER A 18 -10.86 3.59 20.57
N GLY A 19 -10.80 2.31 20.23
CA GLY A 19 -9.56 1.56 20.21
C GLY A 19 -8.64 2.11 19.12
N CYS A 20 -7.48 2.64 19.52
CA CYS A 20 -6.39 2.94 18.57
C CYS A 20 -5.89 1.62 17.98
N ALA A 21 -6.29 1.30 16.75
CA ALA A 21 -5.65 0.23 15.98
C ALA A 21 -4.30 0.76 15.47
N SER A 22 -3.22 0.40 16.14
CA SER A 22 -1.86 0.64 15.64
C SER A 22 -1.46 -0.56 14.77
N GLU A 23 -1.19 -0.32 13.50
CA GLU A 23 -0.51 -1.30 12.66
C GLU A 23 0.95 -1.38 13.12
N GLY A 24 1.31 -2.45 13.80
CA GLY A 24 2.66 -2.73 14.25
C GLY A 24 2.94 -4.23 14.16
N SER A 25 4.20 -4.56 13.97
CA SER A 25 4.66 -5.94 14.08
C SER A 25 4.74 -6.33 15.55
N LEU A 26 4.20 -7.50 15.90
CA LEU A 26 4.35 -8.08 17.25
C LEU A 26 5.63 -8.91 17.30
N VAL A 27 6.55 -8.51 18.15
CA VAL A 27 7.73 -9.32 18.49
C VAL A 27 7.48 -9.97 19.84
N VAL A 28 7.52 -11.29 19.88
CA VAL A 28 7.41 -12.06 21.12
C VAL A 28 8.80 -12.22 21.72
N ASP A 29 9.02 -11.61 22.87
CA ASP A 29 10.24 -11.79 23.66
C ASP A 29 9.92 -12.74 24.82
N GLU A 30 10.68 -13.82 24.95
CA GLU A 30 10.48 -14.84 25.98
C GLU A 30 10.66 -14.31 27.41
N THR A 31 11.32 -13.17 27.57
CA THR A 31 11.64 -12.60 28.90
C THR A 31 10.67 -11.52 29.36
N VAL A 32 10.00 -10.81 28.48
CA VAL A 32 9.23 -9.58 28.83
C VAL A 32 7.80 -9.60 28.25
N GLY A 33 7.44 -10.59 27.46
CA GLY A 33 6.14 -10.68 26.82
C GLY A 33 6.09 -10.06 25.41
N ILE A 34 4.91 -9.70 24.94
CA ILE A 34 4.67 -9.19 23.60
C ILE A 34 5.00 -7.69 23.54
N ARG A 35 5.97 -7.32 22.73
CA ARG A 35 6.25 -5.93 22.40
C ARG A 35 5.80 -5.62 21.00
N SER A 36 5.08 -4.52 20.82
CA SER A 36 4.82 -3.99 19.49
C SER A 36 6.00 -3.12 19.06
N VAL A 37 6.66 -3.49 17.98
CA VAL A 37 7.69 -2.65 17.36
C VAL A 37 7.01 -1.83 16.27
N LEU A 38 7.00 -0.52 16.46
CA LEU A 38 6.55 0.43 15.43
C LEU A 38 7.70 0.65 14.47
N SER A 39 7.55 0.18 13.24
CA SER A 39 8.50 0.43 12.17
C SER A 39 8.10 1.72 11.44
N SER A 40 9.09 2.57 11.20
CA SER A 40 8.94 3.76 10.36
C SER A 40 9.09 3.45 8.87
N CYS A 41 9.44 2.22 8.54
CA CYS A 41 9.56 1.78 7.16
C CYS A 41 8.22 1.83 6.43
N PRO A 42 8.17 2.39 5.22
CA PRO A 42 6.97 2.37 4.40
C PRO A 42 6.68 0.95 3.94
N THR A 43 5.43 0.59 3.85
CA THR A 43 5.01 -0.64 3.19
C THR A 43 4.89 -0.36 1.69
N VAL A 44 5.55 -1.19 0.88
CA VAL A 44 5.51 -1.09 -0.59
C VAL A 44 4.56 -2.14 -1.14
N GLY A 45 3.71 -1.73 -2.05
CA GLY A 45 2.75 -2.62 -2.70
C GLY A 45 2.34 -2.10 -4.08
N ILE A 46 1.83 -2.99 -4.89
CA ILE A 46 1.21 -2.66 -6.18
C ILE A 46 -0.29 -2.54 -5.91
N PRO A 47 -0.90 -1.35 -6.07
CA PRO A 47 -2.34 -1.21 -5.91
C PRO A 47 -3.10 -2.09 -6.90
N GLU A 48 -4.26 -2.54 -6.48
CA GLU A 48 -5.11 -3.39 -7.32
C GLU A 48 -5.40 -2.72 -8.67
N TYR A 49 -5.36 -3.49 -9.75
CA TYR A 49 -5.55 -3.03 -11.14
C TYR A 49 -4.51 -2.04 -11.69
N THR A 50 -3.35 -1.87 -11.03
CA THR A 50 -2.31 -0.95 -11.50
C THR A 50 -0.99 -1.63 -11.84
N GLY A 51 -0.91 -2.94 -11.67
CA GLY A 51 0.30 -3.72 -11.90
C GLY A 51 0.57 -4.10 -13.34
N ASP A 52 -0.38 -3.84 -14.25
CA ASP A 52 -0.25 -4.19 -15.65
C ASP A 52 -0.69 -3.06 -16.59
N ILE A 53 -0.17 -3.08 -17.79
CA ILE A 53 -0.51 -2.13 -18.85
C ILE A 53 -0.56 -2.84 -20.19
N THR A 54 -1.54 -2.45 -21.01
CA THR A 54 -1.61 -2.82 -22.42
C THR A 54 -1.52 -1.57 -23.28
N THR A 55 -0.58 -1.56 -24.21
CA THR A 55 -0.45 -0.49 -25.21
C THR A 55 -1.00 -0.96 -26.54
N PHE A 56 -1.47 0.00 -27.34
CA PHE A 56 -2.09 -0.23 -28.65
C PHE A 56 -1.32 0.53 -29.72
N ARG A 57 -1.29 -0.02 -30.96
CA ARG A 57 -0.60 0.62 -32.09
C ARG A 57 -1.28 1.89 -32.55
N THR A 58 -2.61 1.89 -32.54
CA THR A 58 -3.43 3.03 -32.95
C THR A 58 -4.18 3.57 -31.75
N ALA A 59 -4.05 4.87 -31.50
CA ALA A 59 -4.76 5.52 -30.41
C ALA A 59 -6.29 5.40 -30.62
N GLY A 60 -7.00 5.05 -29.56
CA GLY A 60 -8.46 4.90 -29.57
C GLY A 60 -8.98 3.53 -30.00
N ASP A 61 -8.20 2.70 -30.68
CA ASP A 61 -8.59 1.33 -31.03
C ASP A 61 -8.04 0.34 -29.97
N ARG A 62 -8.92 -0.19 -29.14
CA ARG A 62 -8.60 -1.16 -28.09
C ARG A 62 -8.92 -2.60 -28.46
N SER A 63 -9.04 -2.90 -29.77
CA SER A 63 -9.24 -4.28 -30.24
C SER A 63 -8.01 -5.14 -29.95
N ALA A 64 -8.22 -6.45 -29.80
CA ALA A 64 -7.13 -7.40 -29.60
C ALA A 64 -6.14 -7.41 -30.79
N ALA A 65 -6.63 -7.18 -32.00
CA ALA A 65 -5.80 -7.10 -33.21
C ALA A 65 -4.85 -5.90 -33.19
N ASN A 66 -5.20 -4.83 -32.45
CA ASN A 66 -4.42 -3.61 -32.35
C ASN A 66 -3.48 -3.59 -31.12
N MET A 67 -3.49 -4.64 -30.28
CA MET A 67 -2.57 -4.75 -29.17
C MET A 67 -1.12 -4.72 -29.64
N ASP A 68 -0.29 -3.94 -28.96
CA ASP A 68 1.12 -3.80 -29.24
C ASP A 68 2.00 -4.49 -28.19
N VAL A 69 1.92 -4.03 -26.95
CA VAL A 69 2.68 -4.56 -25.84
C VAL A 69 1.78 -4.75 -24.64
N THR A 70 1.93 -5.86 -23.95
CA THR A 70 1.43 -6.06 -22.58
C THR A 70 2.61 -6.11 -21.64
N ALA A 71 2.55 -5.42 -20.52
CA ALA A 71 3.59 -5.44 -19.52
C ALA A 71 2.99 -5.53 -18.12
N THR A 72 3.67 -6.27 -17.24
CA THR A 72 3.25 -6.50 -15.85
C THR A 72 4.44 -6.27 -14.93
N ILE A 73 4.22 -5.58 -13.82
CA ILE A 73 5.18 -5.44 -12.73
C ILE A 73 5.17 -6.74 -11.93
N THR A 74 6.35 -7.29 -11.70
CA THR A 74 6.54 -8.52 -10.93
C THR A 74 7.69 -8.33 -9.94
N ASN A 75 7.83 -9.27 -8.99
CA ASN A 75 9.01 -9.36 -8.14
C ASN A 75 9.31 -8.07 -7.37
N LEU A 76 8.27 -7.41 -6.85
CA LEU A 76 8.45 -6.22 -6.01
C LEU A 76 9.19 -6.61 -4.73
N ARG A 77 10.29 -5.90 -4.45
CA ARG A 77 11.12 -6.08 -3.25
C ARG A 77 11.38 -4.74 -2.61
N GLU A 78 11.47 -4.74 -1.32
CA GLU A 78 11.77 -3.57 -0.51
C GLU A 78 12.97 -3.83 0.37
N THR A 79 13.82 -2.82 0.52
CA THR A 79 14.82 -2.74 1.58
C THR A 79 14.66 -1.42 2.30
N CYS A 80 14.74 -1.44 3.62
CA CYS A 80 14.54 -0.25 4.44
C CYS A 80 15.60 -0.20 5.54
N ASP A 81 16.14 1.00 5.77
CA ASP A 81 17.11 1.28 6.82
C ASP A 81 16.56 2.39 7.73
N GLU A 82 16.39 2.06 9.01
CA GLU A 82 15.90 2.95 10.08
C GLU A 82 17.02 3.37 11.04
N SER A 83 18.30 3.10 10.72
CA SER A 83 19.42 3.30 11.65
C SER A 83 19.78 4.77 11.90
N SER A 84 19.19 5.71 11.18
CA SER A 84 19.48 7.15 11.26
C SER A 84 18.21 7.96 11.58
N GLU A 85 18.37 9.27 11.77
CA GLU A 85 17.22 10.20 11.90
C GLU A 85 16.31 10.21 10.66
N ARG A 86 16.73 9.60 9.58
CA ARG A 86 16.00 9.49 8.32
C ARG A 86 15.79 8.02 7.97
N VAL A 87 14.61 7.70 7.50
CA VAL A 87 14.29 6.39 6.95
C VAL A 87 14.65 6.37 5.47
N TYR A 88 15.48 5.41 5.08
CA TYR A 88 15.80 5.16 3.67
C TYR A 88 15.11 3.88 3.22
N ALA A 89 14.16 4.02 2.32
CA ALA A 89 13.49 2.89 1.70
C ALA A 89 13.80 2.83 0.20
N ASN A 90 14.15 1.65 -0.28
CA ASN A 90 14.39 1.38 -1.69
C ASN A 90 13.47 0.26 -2.15
N ALA A 91 12.71 0.51 -3.21
CA ALA A 91 11.86 -0.47 -3.84
C ALA A 91 12.40 -0.82 -5.22
N THR A 92 12.53 -2.12 -5.49
CA THR A 92 12.92 -2.66 -6.79
C THR A 92 11.84 -3.59 -7.32
N PHE A 93 11.67 -3.63 -8.62
CA PHE A 93 10.71 -4.50 -9.28
C PHE A 93 11.23 -4.93 -10.66
N ASP A 94 10.71 -6.04 -11.14
CA ASP A 94 10.93 -6.50 -12.49
C ASP A 94 9.71 -6.15 -13.36
N VAL A 95 9.94 -5.91 -14.65
CA VAL A 95 8.87 -5.72 -15.64
C VAL A 95 8.93 -6.84 -16.66
N LEU A 96 7.88 -7.65 -16.69
CA LEU A 96 7.68 -8.65 -17.73
C LEU A 96 6.89 -8.03 -18.88
N ALA A 97 7.54 -7.78 -20.01
CA ALA A 97 6.89 -7.23 -21.20
C ALA A 97 6.82 -8.25 -22.34
N ARG A 98 5.68 -8.33 -23.00
CA ARG A 98 5.43 -9.16 -24.18
C ARG A 98 4.96 -8.31 -25.34
N ARG A 99 5.58 -8.47 -26.48
CA ARG A 99 5.17 -7.80 -27.74
C ARG A 99 4.32 -8.72 -28.59
N THR A 100 3.31 -8.18 -29.24
CA THR A 100 2.51 -8.92 -30.22
C THR A 100 3.32 -9.16 -31.51
N ASP A 101 4.09 -8.16 -31.96
CA ASP A 101 5.01 -8.29 -33.08
C ASP A 101 6.43 -8.49 -32.56
N THR A 102 6.99 -9.68 -32.78
CA THR A 102 8.32 -10.07 -32.32
C THR A 102 9.43 -9.83 -33.34
N ARG A 103 9.10 -9.30 -34.53
CA ARG A 103 10.07 -9.00 -35.60
C ARG A 103 10.95 -7.81 -35.24
N GLY A 104 12.24 -8.01 -35.35
CA GLY A 104 13.23 -6.96 -35.11
C GLY A 104 13.33 -6.49 -33.65
N ALA A 105 14.40 -5.76 -33.36
CA ALA A 105 14.59 -5.08 -32.10
C ALA A 105 13.98 -3.67 -32.13
N ARG A 106 13.30 -3.28 -31.06
CA ARG A 106 12.81 -1.90 -30.87
C ARG A 106 12.77 -1.52 -29.40
N THR A 107 12.86 -0.25 -29.15
CA THR A 107 12.67 0.32 -27.80
C THR A 107 11.17 0.46 -27.55
N VAL A 108 10.74 0.07 -26.35
CA VAL A 108 9.38 0.27 -25.85
C VAL A 108 9.43 1.17 -24.62
N THR A 109 8.63 2.23 -24.63
CA THR A 109 8.48 3.12 -23.48
C THR A 109 7.18 2.78 -22.76
N LEU A 110 7.30 2.42 -21.48
CA LEU A 110 6.17 2.08 -20.62
C LEU A 110 6.03 3.16 -19.55
N PRO A 111 4.88 3.82 -19.44
CA PRO A 111 4.62 4.76 -18.35
C PRO A 111 4.44 3.99 -17.04
N TYR A 112 4.98 4.54 -15.97
CA TYR A 112 4.73 4.05 -14.61
C TYR A 112 4.55 5.23 -13.66
N PHE A 113 3.96 4.99 -12.51
CA PHE A 113 3.86 5.99 -11.46
C PHE A 113 4.33 5.41 -10.13
N LYS A 114 4.80 6.27 -9.25
CA LYS A 114 5.05 5.97 -7.85
C LYS A 114 4.29 6.97 -6.98
N GLN A 115 3.70 6.50 -5.91
CA GLN A 115 3.01 7.34 -4.94
C GLN A 115 3.53 7.02 -3.54
N ALA A 116 4.02 8.04 -2.84
CA ALA A 116 4.34 7.94 -1.43
C ALA A 116 3.16 8.50 -0.63
N LYS A 117 2.66 7.73 0.35
CA LYS A 117 1.67 8.18 1.31
C LYS A 117 2.36 8.33 2.66
N GLU A 118 2.42 9.55 3.17
CA GLU A 118 2.88 9.77 4.54
C GLU A 118 1.90 9.14 5.52
N ARG A 119 2.40 8.33 6.45
CA ARG A 119 1.61 7.91 7.61
C ARG A 119 1.40 9.13 8.50
N ALA A 120 0.18 9.61 8.60
CA ALA A 120 -0.18 10.54 9.65
C ALA A 120 0.06 9.83 11.00
N ALA A 121 1.03 10.31 11.77
CA ALA A 121 1.21 9.86 13.13
C ALA A 121 -0.07 10.19 13.91
N ARG A 122 -0.87 9.18 14.26
CA ARG A 122 -2.00 9.36 15.15
C ARG A 122 -1.42 9.47 16.56
N VAL A 123 -1.36 10.68 17.06
CA VAL A 123 -1.10 10.91 18.48
C VAL A 123 -2.39 10.57 19.21
N CYS A 124 -2.39 9.47 19.95
CA CYS A 124 -3.41 9.17 20.93
C CYS A 124 -3.08 10.01 22.18
N SER A 125 -3.80 11.09 22.43
CA SER A 125 -3.76 11.84 23.67
C SER A 125 -4.91 11.43 24.59
#